data_5f8e165286dc1fedf4f59dcf234a8cdf
#
_entry.id   5f8e165286dc1fedf4f59dcf234a8cdf
#
_cell.length_a   1.000
_cell.length_b   1.000
_cell.length_c   1.000
_cell.angle_alpha   90.00
_cell.angle_beta   90.00
_cell.angle_gamma   90.00
#
_symmetry.space_group_name_H-M   'P 1'
#
loop_
_entity.id
_entity.type
_entity.pdbx_description
1 polymer ?
#
loop_
_entity_poly.entity_id
_entity_poly.type
_entity_poly.pdbx_seq_one_letter_code
_entity_poly.pdbx_strand_id
1 'polypeptide(L)'
;MKNKDKDKSTGVLLQEQLGKKWELAWKDISDKDAVIVKEISDDYIRFLTAGKTERQCVKLSVDLAEKAGFKPLEFYQKTGKINPGDKVYMIHKDKTVVFFEVGRESIEKGMAIIGAHIDSPRLDLKPSPLYESDDMAFFKTHYYGGIKKYHWVTIPLAMHGTVVKKDGETIHISIGEA
;
A
#
# COMPACT_ATOMS: atom_id res chain seq x y z
N MET A 1 -25.98 38.55 28.50
CA MET A 1 -25.67 37.45 27.56
C MET A 1 -26.96 37.08 26.83
N LYS A 2 -27.09 37.43 25.54
CA LYS A 2 -28.27 37.11 24.72
C LYS A 2 -28.26 35.60 24.42
N ASN A 3 -29.40 34.97 24.75
CA ASN A 3 -29.61 33.53 24.56
C ASN A 3 -29.55 33.18 23.06
N LYS A 4 -28.45 32.64 22.60
CA LYS A 4 -28.18 32.29 21.17
C LYS A 4 -29.05 31.15 20.65
N ASP A 5 -29.87 30.51 21.51
CA ASP A 5 -30.66 29.33 21.12
C ASP A 5 -32.07 29.65 20.62
N LYS A 6 -32.51 30.91 20.67
CA LYS A 6 -33.88 31.26 20.27
C LYS A 6 -34.13 31.32 18.75
N ASP A 7 -33.09 31.30 17.93
CA ASP A 7 -33.20 31.44 16.46
C ASP A 7 -32.83 30.15 15.66
N LYS A 8 -32.62 29.04 16.36
CA LYS A 8 -32.28 27.77 15.64
C LYS A 8 -33.57 27.08 15.19
N SER A 9 -33.60 26.67 13.91
CA SER A 9 -34.70 25.84 13.40
C SER A 9 -34.74 24.48 14.11
N THR A 10 -35.91 23.85 14.18
CA THR A 10 -36.09 22.52 14.77
C THR A 10 -35.11 21.49 14.14
N GLY A 11 -34.82 21.60 12.84
CA GLY A 11 -33.87 20.74 12.16
C GLY A 11 -32.44 20.90 12.68
N VAL A 12 -32.00 22.12 12.96
CA VAL A 12 -30.67 22.40 13.54
C VAL A 12 -30.57 21.83 14.96
N LEU A 13 -31.61 21.97 15.76
CA LEU A 13 -31.63 21.41 17.13
C LEU A 13 -31.58 19.89 17.11
N LEU A 14 -32.32 19.24 16.22
CA LEU A 14 -32.25 17.78 16.02
C LEU A 14 -30.89 17.32 15.53
N GLN A 15 -30.28 18.04 14.59
CA GLN A 15 -28.93 17.76 14.12
C GLN A 15 -27.88 17.86 15.25
N GLU A 16 -27.98 18.87 16.11
CA GLU A 16 -27.08 19.04 17.27
C GLU A 16 -27.27 17.94 18.33
N GLN A 17 -28.51 17.47 18.50
CA GLN A 17 -28.87 16.44 19.48
C GLN A 17 -28.58 15.02 19.01
N LEU A 18 -28.91 14.70 17.77
CA LEU A 18 -28.83 13.35 17.20
C LEU A 18 -27.61 13.12 16.30
N GLY A 19 -27.01 14.21 15.81
CA GLY A 19 -25.85 14.15 14.94
C GLY A 19 -24.61 13.62 15.67
N LYS A 20 -23.87 12.70 15.01
CA LYS A 20 -22.60 12.22 15.53
C LYS A 20 -21.60 13.38 15.54
N LYS A 21 -21.07 13.71 16.72
CA LYS A 21 -19.97 14.67 16.85
C LYS A 21 -18.66 13.94 16.61
N TRP A 22 -17.94 14.39 15.60
CA TRP A 22 -16.59 13.89 15.32
C TRP A 22 -15.60 14.80 16.06
N GLU A 23 -14.86 14.23 16.97
CA GLU A 23 -13.73 14.90 17.59
C GLU A 23 -12.45 14.47 16.86
N LEU A 24 -11.55 15.44 16.68
CA LEU A 24 -10.24 15.16 16.10
C LEU A 24 -9.42 14.40 17.14
N ALA A 25 -8.98 13.20 16.80
CA ALA A 25 -8.14 12.39 17.69
C ALA A 25 -6.88 13.12 18.18
N TRP A 26 -6.37 14.08 17.39
CA TRP A 26 -5.22 14.91 17.73
C TRP A 26 -5.43 15.83 18.92
N LYS A 27 -6.68 16.12 19.35
CA LYS A 27 -6.95 16.99 20.49
C LYS A 27 -6.55 16.38 21.82
N ASP A 28 -6.70 15.06 21.91
CA ASP A 28 -6.56 14.32 23.17
C ASP A 28 -5.43 13.28 23.10
N ILE A 29 -4.58 13.37 22.05
CA ILE A 29 -3.43 12.45 21.89
C ILE A 29 -2.40 12.72 22.99
N SER A 30 -1.96 11.67 23.67
CA SER A 30 -0.86 11.78 24.62
C SER A 30 0.48 11.96 23.91
N ASP A 31 1.47 12.56 24.58
CA ASP A 31 2.84 12.67 24.03
C ASP A 31 3.42 11.30 23.68
N LYS A 32 3.10 10.27 24.45
CA LYS A 32 3.52 8.89 24.18
C LYS A 32 2.91 8.36 22.88
N ASP A 33 1.61 8.57 22.67
CA ASP A 33 0.94 8.13 21.46
C ASP A 33 1.39 8.93 20.25
N ALA A 34 1.68 10.22 20.41
CA ALA A 34 2.23 11.05 19.35
C ALA A 34 3.59 10.53 18.83
N VAL A 35 4.45 10.04 19.72
CA VAL A 35 5.72 9.39 19.34
C VAL A 35 5.44 8.12 18.52
N ILE A 36 4.52 7.25 18.99
CA ILE A 36 4.16 6.01 18.28
C ILE A 36 3.59 6.32 16.89
N VAL A 37 2.72 7.31 16.79
CA VAL A 37 2.15 7.73 15.50
C VAL A 37 3.25 8.20 14.55
N LYS A 38 4.23 8.96 15.07
CA LYS A 38 5.36 9.40 14.26
C LYS A 38 6.21 8.23 13.76
N GLU A 39 6.53 7.28 14.62
CA GLU A 39 7.30 6.08 14.26
C GLU A 39 6.59 5.27 13.16
N ILE A 40 5.28 5.00 13.31
CA ILE A 40 4.47 4.31 12.29
C ILE A 40 4.46 5.09 10.98
N SER A 41 4.34 6.43 11.04
CA SER A 41 4.33 7.28 9.86
C SER A 41 5.69 7.26 9.14
N ASP A 42 6.78 7.32 9.87
CA ASP A 42 8.14 7.25 9.31
C ASP A 42 8.41 5.89 8.68
N ASP A 43 7.95 4.78 9.29
CA ASP A 43 8.03 3.44 8.72
C ASP A 43 7.21 3.33 7.43
N TYR A 44 6.02 3.88 7.41
CA TYR A 44 5.17 3.90 6.23
C TYR A 44 5.77 4.72 5.09
N ILE A 45 6.36 5.87 5.39
CA ILE A 45 7.09 6.69 4.40
C ILE A 45 8.26 5.89 3.81
N ARG A 46 9.03 5.18 4.64
CA ARG A 46 10.12 4.32 4.17
C ARG A 46 9.61 3.21 3.24
N PHE A 47 8.51 2.56 3.62
CA PHE A 47 7.88 1.54 2.79
C PHE A 47 7.44 2.09 1.43
N LEU A 48 6.75 3.22 1.39
CA LEU A 48 6.29 3.87 0.15
C LEU A 48 7.46 4.35 -0.72
N THR A 49 8.53 4.82 -0.09
CA THR A 49 9.74 5.27 -0.80
C THR A 49 10.43 4.12 -1.50
N ALA A 50 10.51 2.95 -0.87
CA ALA A 50 11.15 1.77 -1.44
C ALA A 50 10.23 0.95 -2.38
N GLY A 51 8.91 1.01 -2.16
CA GLY A 51 7.91 0.24 -2.91
C GLY A 51 7.28 1.02 -4.05
N LYS A 52 7.97 1.17 -5.18
CA LYS A 52 7.48 1.90 -6.36
C LYS A 52 6.65 1.05 -7.32
N THR A 53 6.75 -0.26 -7.24
CA THR A 53 6.02 -1.22 -8.07
C THR A 53 5.40 -2.30 -7.20
N GLU A 54 4.40 -3.02 -7.74
CA GLU A 54 3.75 -4.14 -7.04
C GLU A 54 4.77 -5.18 -6.59
N ARG A 55 5.78 -5.49 -7.43
CA ARG A 55 6.85 -6.45 -7.10
C ARG A 55 7.71 -5.99 -5.93
N GLN A 56 8.06 -4.71 -5.90
CA GLN A 56 8.81 -4.14 -4.77
C GLN A 56 7.97 -4.14 -3.50
N CYS A 57 6.67 -3.78 -3.57
CA CYS A 57 5.76 -3.83 -2.44
C CYS A 57 5.60 -5.25 -1.90
N VAL A 58 5.43 -6.26 -2.76
CA VAL A 58 5.37 -7.67 -2.34
C VAL A 58 6.64 -8.06 -1.60
N LYS A 59 7.82 -7.77 -2.19
CA LYS A 59 9.10 -8.09 -1.56
C LYS A 59 9.23 -7.45 -0.18
N LEU A 60 8.99 -6.15 -0.06
CA LEU A 60 9.07 -5.42 1.21
C LEU A 60 8.08 -5.96 2.24
N SER A 61 6.86 -6.30 1.81
CA SER A 61 5.85 -6.89 2.69
C SER A 61 6.28 -8.26 3.21
N VAL A 62 6.88 -9.08 2.36
CA VAL A 62 7.43 -10.39 2.75
C VAL A 62 8.60 -10.22 3.71
N ASP A 63 9.54 -9.31 3.41
CA ASP A 63 10.69 -9.02 4.28
C ASP A 63 10.24 -8.59 5.71
N LEU A 64 9.14 -7.82 5.81
CA LEU A 64 8.54 -7.44 7.09
C LEU A 64 7.84 -8.62 7.78
N ALA A 65 7.08 -9.41 7.02
CA ALA A 65 6.36 -10.56 7.53
C ALA A 65 7.31 -11.64 8.05
N GLU A 66 8.41 -11.92 7.36
CA GLU A 66 9.42 -12.89 7.81
C GLU A 66 10.06 -12.46 9.14
N LYS A 67 10.36 -11.16 9.30
CA LYS A 67 10.81 -10.60 10.60
C LYS A 67 9.77 -10.77 11.70
N ALA A 68 8.48 -10.77 11.34
CA ALA A 68 7.36 -11.02 12.27
C ALA A 68 7.05 -12.51 12.46
N GLY A 69 7.86 -13.41 11.88
CA GLY A 69 7.77 -14.87 12.06
C GLY A 69 6.89 -15.60 11.05
N PHE A 70 6.44 -14.93 9.99
CA PHE A 70 5.74 -15.60 8.90
C PHE A 70 6.68 -16.54 8.13
N LYS A 71 6.14 -17.65 7.66
CA LYS A 71 6.83 -18.66 6.84
C LYS A 71 6.08 -18.84 5.52
N PRO A 72 6.80 -19.16 4.42
CA PRO A 72 6.12 -19.49 3.17
C PRO A 72 5.24 -20.74 3.31
N LEU A 73 4.16 -20.79 2.55
CA LEU A 73 3.23 -21.92 2.56
C LEU A 73 3.94 -23.26 2.30
N GLU A 74 4.94 -23.27 1.44
CA GLU A 74 5.73 -24.45 1.09
C GLU A 74 6.47 -25.06 2.30
N PHE A 75 6.82 -24.24 3.29
CA PHE A 75 7.39 -24.74 4.55
C PHE A 75 6.40 -25.67 5.26
N TYR A 76 5.13 -25.23 5.36
CA TYR A 76 4.08 -26.03 6.02
C TYR A 76 3.64 -27.23 5.20
N GLN A 77 3.65 -27.13 3.88
CA GLN A 77 3.40 -28.26 3.00
C GLN A 77 4.43 -29.39 3.20
N LYS A 78 5.69 -29.05 3.42
CA LYS A 78 6.76 -30.03 3.70
C LYS A 78 6.61 -30.66 5.10
N THR A 79 6.19 -29.90 6.09
CA THR A 79 5.99 -30.39 7.46
C THR A 79 4.69 -31.16 7.64
N GLY A 80 3.71 -30.96 6.75
CA GLY A 80 2.40 -31.58 6.75
C GLY A 80 1.51 -31.15 7.91
N LYS A 81 1.88 -30.06 8.63
CA LYS A 81 1.13 -29.58 9.78
C LYS A 81 1.05 -28.07 9.81
N ILE A 82 -0.13 -27.56 10.12
CA ILE A 82 -0.40 -26.16 10.45
C ILE A 82 -1.14 -26.13 11.80
N ASN A 83 -0.69 -25.32 12.73
CA ASN A 83 -1.21 -25.23 14.08
C ASN A 83 -1.78 -23.82 14.35
N PRO A 84 -2.68 -23.67 15.33
CA PRO A 84 -3.10 -22.35 15.80
C PRO A 84 -1.90 -21.49 16.20
N GLY A 85 -1.86 -20.26 15.71
CA GLY A 85 -0.77 -19.32 15.91
C GLY A 85 0.32 -19.36 14.83
N ASP A 86 0.29 -20.34 13.91
CA ASP A 86 1.21 -20.34 12.77
C ASP A 86 0.92 -19.15 11.84
N LYS A 87 2.00 -18.58 11.31
CA LYS A 87 1.97 -17.43 10.43
C LYS A 87 2.48 -17.84 9.05
N VAL A 88 1.61 -17.73 8.06
CA VAL A 88 1.83 -18.27 6.71
C VAL A 88 1.76 -17.13 5.71
N TYR A 89 2.61 -17.16 4.68
CA TYR A 89 2.42 -16.31 3.52
C TYR A 89 2.48 -17.10 2.21
N MET A 90 1.85 -16.56 1.18
CA MET A 90 1.91 -17.07 -0.19
C MET A 90 2.02 -15.90 -1.16
N ILE A 91 2.93 -16.02 -2.12
CA ILE A 91 3.14 -15.04 -3.18
C ILE A 91 2.53 -15.58 -4.48
N HIS A 92 1.84 -14.71 -5.22
CA HIS A 92 1.36 -15.03 -6.56
C HIS A 92 1.96 -14.09 -7.60
N LYS A 93 2.74 -14.64 -8.53
CA LYS A 93 3.39 -13.94 -9.66
C LYS A 93 4.21 -12.71 -9.26
N ASP A 94 4.71 -12.66 -8.03
CA ASP A 94 5.41 -11.51 -7.41
C ASP A 94 4.61 -10.20 -7.40
N LYS A 95 3.31 -10.26 -7.59
CA LYS A 95 2.42 -9.08 -7.66
C LYS A 95 1.30 -9.09 -6.64
N THR A 96 1.10 -10.20 -5.98
CA THR A 96 0.09 -10.37 -4.92
C THR A 96 0.71 -11.20 -3.81
N VAL A 97 0.44 -10.85 -2.59
CA VAL A 97 0.82 -11.63 -1.41
C VAL A 97 -0.39 -11.78 -0.50
N VAL A 98 -0.52 -12.93 0.09
CA VAL A 98 -1.52 -13.23 1.12
C VAL A 98 -0.77 -13.61 2.38
N PHE A 99 -1.14 -13.01 3.50
CA PHE A 99 -0.68 -13.36 4.83
C PHE A 99 -1.85 -13.97 5.60
N PHE A 100 -1.60 -15.01 6.32
CA PHE A 100 -2.59 -15.71 7.11
C PHE A 100 -2.01 -16.08 8.49
N GLU A 101 -2.66 -15.65 9.54
CA GLU A 101 -2.38 -16.09 10.91
C GLU A 101 -3.47 -17.06 11.33
N VAL A 102 -3.07 -18.28 11.69
CA VAL A 102 -3.99 -19.37 12.02
C VAL A 102 -4.63 -19.12 13.36
N GLY A 103 -5.94 -18.91 13.34
CA GLY A 103 -6.72 -18.70 14.55
C GLY A 103 -6.79 -19.93 15.47
N ARG A 104 -7.24 -19.72 16.70
CA ARG A 104 -7.50 -20.81 17.65
C ARG A 104 -8.84 -21.50 17.42
N GLU A 105 -9.79 -20.77 16.82
CA GLU A 105 -11.11 -21.27 16.46
C GLU A 105 -11.10 -21.87 15.06
N SER A 106 -12.03 -22.80 14.80
CA SER A 106 -12.22 -23.35 13.46
C SER A 106 -12.54 -22.24 12.45
N ILE A 107 -11.97 -22.33 11.25
CA ILE A 107 -12.26 -21.42 10.13
C ILE A 107 -13.76 -21.42 9.76
N GLU A 108 -14.50 -22.49 10.08
CA GLU A 108 -15.96 -22.58 9.89
C GLU A 108 -16.72 -21.53 10.70
N LYS A 109 -16.14 -21.04 11.81
CA LYS A 109 -16.71 -19.94 12.60
C LYS A 109 -16.47 -18.57 11.99
N GLY A 110 -15.76 -18.50 10.89
CA GLY A 110 -15.44 -17.28 10.18
C GLY A 110 -13.98 -16.86 10.32
N MET A 111 -13.61 -15.81 9.58
CA MET A 111 -12.29 -15.20 9.62
C MET A 111 -12.41 -13.69 9.46
N ALA A 112 -11.43 -12.94 9.95
CA ALA A 112 -11.27 -11.53 9.66
C ALA A 112 -10.37 -11.38 8.40
N ILE A 113 -10.85 -10.66 7.41
CA ILE A 113 -10.12 -10.43 6.15
C ILE A 113 -9.87 -8.94 6.00
N ILE A 114 -8.59 -8.58 5.76
CA ILE A 114 -8.17 -7.23 5.40
C ILE A 114 -7.62 -7.29 3.98
N GLY A 115 -8.17 -6.48 3.09
CA GLY A 115 -7.70 -6.36 1.71
C GLY A 115 -7.24 -4.95 1.41
N ALA A 116 -6.13 -4.83 0.70
CA ALA A 116 -5.60 -3.56 0.23
C ALA A 116 -4.93 -3.74 -1.14
N HIS A 117 -4.96 -2.71 -1.97
CA HIS A 117 -4.17 -2.68 -3.19
C HIS A 117 -2.73 -2.21 -2.89
N ILE A 118 -1.78 -2.63 -3.72
CA ILE A 118 -0.34 -2.30 -3.60
C ILE A 118 0.22 -1.62 -4.85
N ASP A 119 -0.63 -1.38 -5.85
CA ASP A 119 -0.29 -0.59 -7.03
C ASP A 119 -0.43 0.91 -6.75
N SER A 120 0.30 1.71 -7.53
CA SER A 120 0.30 3.18 -7.43
C SER A 120 0.09 3.80 -8.82
N PRO A 121 -0.43 5.03 -8.90
CA PRO A 121 -0.45 5.77 -10.16
C PRO A 121 0.96 5.93 -10.74
N ARG A 122 1.09 5.71 -12.05
CA ARG A 122 2.37 5.73 -12.76
C ARG A 122 2.20 5.96 -14.27
N LEU A 123 3.31 6.08 -14.97
CA LEU A 123 3.37 5.97 -16.43
C LEU A 123 3.97 4.60 -16.78
N ASP A 124 3.22 3.79 -17.51
CA ASP A 124 3.70 2.53 -18.06
C ASP A 124 4.30 2.74 -19.44
N LEU A 125 5.41 2.06 -19.75
CA LEU A 125 5.94 2.02 -21.10
C LEU A 125 5.01 1.18 -22.00
N LYS A 126 4.71 1.69 -23.21
CA LYS A 126 4.02 0.92 -24.23
C LYS A 126 4.93 -0.17 -24.81
N PRO A 127 4.38 -1.22 -25.42
CA PRO A 127 5.15 -2.14 -26.27
C PRO A 127 5.89 -1.34 -27.35
N SER A 128 7.18 -1.61 -27.57
CA SER A 128 8.03 -0.82 -28.49
C SER A 128 8.01 0.68 -28.17
N PRO A 129 8.43 1.08 -26.97
CA PRO A 129 8.20 2.41 -26.47
C PRO A 129 9.16 3.46 -27.04
N LEU A 130 10.39 3.06 -27.38
CA LEU A 130 11.45 3.97 -27.78
C LEU A 130 11.22 4.51 -29.20
N TYR A 131 11.31 5.82 -29.38
CA TYR A 131 11.29 6.48 -30.67
C TYR A 131 12.15 7.73 -30.63
N GLU A 132 12.55 8.19 -31.79
CA GLU A 132 13.33 9.41 -31.98
C GLU A 132 12.45 10.47 -32.63
N SER A 133 12.61 11.73 -32.22
CA SER A 133 12.07 12.92 -32.85
C SER A 133 12.95 14.12 -32.48
N ASP A 134 13.24 14.94 -33.45
CA ASP A 134 14.02 16.19 -33.27
C ASP A 134 15.37 15.95 -32.56
N ASP A 135 16.10 14.93 -32.99
CA ASP A 135 17.38 14.46 -32.43
C ASP A 135 17.33 14.08 -30.94
N MET A 136 16.13 13.76 -30.42
CA MET A 136 15.92 13.33 -29.05
C MET A 136 15.27 11.95 -28.99
N ALA A 137 15.64 11.18 -27.98
CA ALA A 137 15.03 9.90 -27.66
C ALA A 137 13.84 10.07 -26.72
N PHE A 138 12.73 9.49 -27.09
CA PHE A 138 11.48 9.53 -26.31
C PHE A 138 10.97 8.14 -26.01
N PHE A 139 10.18 8.04 -24.89
CA PHE A 139 9.40 6.87 -24.59
C PHE A 139 7.90 7.13 -24.76
N LYS A 140 7.24 6.27 -25.53
CA LYS A 140 5.77 6.22 -25.57
C LYS A 140 5.25 5.60 -24.27
N THR A 141 4.41 6.35 -23.57
CA THR A 141 3.86 5.93 -22.29
C THR A 141 2.35 5.85 -22.33
N HIS A 142 1.79 5.11 -21.34
CA HIS A 142 0.39 5.09 -21.00
C HIS A 142 0.26 5.36 -19.50
N TYR A 143 -0.65 6.25 -19.10
CA TYR A 143 -0.89 6.48 -17.69
C TYR A 143 -1.69 5.34 -17.06
N TYR A 144 -1.38 5.02 -15.82
CA TYR A 144 -2.09 4.05 -15.00
C TYR A 144 -2.58 4.72 -13.72
N GLY A 145 -3.86 4.47 -13.37
CA GLY A 145 -4.51 5.12 -12.23
C GLY A 145 -4.83 6.59 -12.46
N GLY A 146 -5.22 7.29 -11.42
CA GLY A 146 -5.55 8.71 -11.46
C GLY A 146 -4.30 9.59 -11.30
N ILE A 147 -3.86 10.23 -12.36
CA ILE A 147 -2.75 11.20 -12.32
C ILE A 147 -3.23 12.61 -12.68
N LYS A 148 -2.65 13.62 -12.05
CA LYS A 148 -2.80 15.03 -12.45
C LYS A 148 -1.84 15.30 -13.60
N LYS A 149 -2.27 15.05 -14.86
CA LYS A 149 -1.42 15.06 -16.05
C LYS A 149 -0.57 16.32 -16.18
N TYR A 150 -1.10 17.48 -15.82
CA TYR A 150 -0.38 18.75 -15.88
C TYR A 150 0.82 18.85 -14.91
N HIS A 151 0.84 18.07 -13.83
CA HIS A 151 2.01 17.95 -12.95
C HIS A 151 3.08 17.04 -13.58
N TRP A 152 2.64 15.92 -14.17
CA TRP A 152 3.53 14.85 -14.62
C TRP A 152 4.37 15.20 -15.85
N VAL A 153 3.99 16.23 -16.60
CA VAL A 153 4.79 16.70 -17.77
C VAL A 153 6.00 17.54 -17.39
N THR A 154 6.14 17.94 -16.13
CA THR A 154 7.18 18.86 -15.67
C THR A 154 8.09 18.31 -14.59
N ILE A 155 7.83 17.08 -14.09
CA ILE A 155 8.63 16.46 -13.04
C ILE A 155 9.56 15.39 -13.61
N PRO A 156 10.80 15.29 -13.11
CA PRO A 156 11.66 14.15 -13.40
C PRO A 156 11.02 12.86 -12.90
N LEU A 157 11.17 11.78 -13.66
CA LEU A 157 10.60 10.47 -13.32
C LEU A 157 11.73 9.45 -13.25
N ALA A 158 11.65 8.58 -12.25
CA ALA A 158 12.46 7.39 -12.17
C ALA A 158 11.81 6.24 -12.98
N MET A 159 12.64 5.34 -13.48
CA MET A 159 12.21 4.14 -14.19
C MET A 159 12.44 2.92 -13.31
N HIS A 160 11.37 2.19 -13.01
CA HIS A 160 11.40 0.92 -12.32
C HIS A 160 10.82 -0.18 -13.18
N GLY A 161 11.41 -1.36 -13.16
CA GLY A 161 10.91 -2.45 -13.95
C GLY A 161 11.61 -3.76 -13.69
N THR A 162 11.13 -4.77 -14.41
CA THR A 162 11.69 -6.11 -14.38
C THR A 162 11.82 -6.63 -15.81
N VAL A 163 13.00 -7.04 -16.17
CA VAL A 163 13.30 -7.67 -17.47
C VAL A 163 13.56 -9.16 -17.24
N VAL A 164 12.81 -9.99 -17.92
CA VAL A 164 13.04 -11.43 -17.94
C VAL A 164 13.76 -11.78 -19.24
N LYS A 165 14.98 -12.29 -19.13
CA LYS A 165 15.77 -12.72 -20.27
C LYS A 165 15.26 -14.04 -20.85
N LYS A 166 15.74 -14.39 -22.05
CA LYS A 166 15.38 -15.65 -22.72
C LYS A 166 15.82 -16.90 -21.96
N ASP A 167 16.88 -16.79 -21.18
CA ASP A 167 17.40 -17.87 -20.30
C ASP A 167 16.65 -17.98 -18.97
N GLY A 168 15.66 -17.10 -18.72
CA GLY A 168 14.87 -17.05 -17.49
C GLY A 168 15.46 -16.16 -16.41
N GLU A 169 16.66 -15.59 -16.63
CA GLU A 169 17.22 -14.64 -15.65
C GLU A 169 16.35 -13.40 -15.55
N THR A 170 16.10 -12.96 -14.31
CA THR A 170 15.30 -11.76 -14.00
C THR A 170 16.21 -10.64 -13.54
N ILE A 171 16.15 -9.50 -14.24
CA ILE A 171 16.89 -8.28 -13.91
C ILE A 171 15.91 -7.23 -13.42
N HIS A 172 16.17 -6.66 -12.25
CA HIS A 172 15.42 -5.52 -11.73
C HIS A 172 16.09 -4.21 -12.12
N ILE A 173 15.31 -3.29 -12.64
CA ILE A 173 15.76 -1.97 -13.10
C ILE A 173 15.24 -0.92 -12.13
N SER A 174 16.14 -0.03 -11.69
CA SER A 174 15.85 1.20 -10.94
C SER A 174 16.81 2.26 -11.44
N ILE A 175 16.31 3.24 -12.19
CA ILE A 175 17.10 4.30 -12.84
C ILE A 175 16.46 5.65 -12.56
N GLY A 176 17.26 6.65 -12.21
CA GLY A 176 16.80 8.01 -11.99
C GLY A 176 16.33 8.31 -10.58
N GLU A 177 16.57 7.42 -9.63
CA GLU A 177 16.45 7.73 -8.20
C GLU A 177 17.63 8.62 -7.79
N ALA A 178 17.34 9.78 -7.17
CA ALA A 178 18.35 10.71 -6.67
C ALA A 178 18.85 10.31 -5.28
#